data_dfea604f55c0b375f844558da02d4c04
#
_entry.id   dfea604f55c0b375f844558da02d4c04
#
_cell.length_a   1.000
_cell.length_b   1.000
_cell.length_c   1.000
_cell.angle_alpha   90.00
_cell.angle_beta   90.00
_cell.angle_gamma   90.00
#
_symmetry.space_group_name_H-M   'P 1'
#
loop_
_entity.id
_entity.type
_entity.pdbx_description
1 polymer ?
#
loop_
_entity_poly.entity_id
_entity_poly.type
_entity_poly.pdbx_seq_one_letter_code
_entity_poly.pdbx_strand_id
1 'polypeptide(L)'
;RSEMCIRDSVEVNDWIDAIRFCGSLFVKNGNTEAKYTDAMINTVKNMGQYIVIEKGIAMPHARPEDGAKKIGMGLIKLKKPIEFGNEEYDPVDILIFICAIDKTSHLKALAELMTLIEDNEFLSIVRNSSSKEDVLSYINSKSF
;
A
#
# COMPACT_ATOMS: atom_id res chain seq x y z
N ARG A 1 -12.42 1.58 -6.71
CA ARG A 1 -11.19 1.26 -7.45
C ARG A 1 -10.63 2.48 -8.18
N SER A 2 -11.49 3.32 -8.75
CA SER A 2 -11.04 4.59 -9.34
C SER A 2 -10.56 5.57 -8.27
N GLU A 3 -10.80 5.26 -7.01
CA GLU A 3 -10.45 6.13 -5.90
C GLU A 3 -9.13 5.74 -5.23
N MET A 4 -8.38 4.87 -5.86
CA MET A 4 -7.06 4.52 -5.36
C MET A 4 -6.18 5.75 -5.34
N CYS A 5 -5.57 6.02 -4.19
CA CYS A 5 -4.65 7.14 -4.04
C CYS A 5 -3.26 6.72 -4.50
N ILE A 6 -2.74 7.38 -5.52
CA ILE A 6 -1.45 7.00 -6.12
C ILE A 6 -0.47 8.16 -6.04
N ARG A 7 0.76 7.86 -5.61
CA ARG A 7 1.88 8.82 -5.63
C ARG A 7 3.10 8.14 -6.20
N ASP A 8 3.77 8.79 -7.13
CA ASP A 8 5.04 8.32 -7.68
C ASP A 8 6.19 9.13 -7.11
N SER A 9 7.40 8.61 -7.26
CA SER A 9 8.65 9.30 -6.90
C SER A 9 8.67 9.82 -5.46
N VAL A 10 8.15 9.03 -4.52
CA VAL A 10 8.10 9.40 -3.11
C VAL A 10 9.47 9.16 -2.47
N GLU A 11 9.98 10.15 -1.74
CA GLU A 11 11.24 10.03 -1.02
C GLU A 11 10.97 9.82 0.46
N VAL A 12 11.57 8.77 1.02
CA VAL A 12 11.47 8.44 2.43
C VAL A 12 12.84 7.98 2.93
N ASN A 13 13.06 8.09 4.23
CA ASN A 13 14.34 7.72 4.84
C ASN A 13 14.40 6.26 5.26
N ASP A 14 13.28 5.71 5.69
CA ASP A 14 13.21 4.33 6.18
C ASP A 14 11.77 3.82 6.10
N TRP A 15 11.54 2.59 6.55
CA TRP A 15 10.23 1.96 6.46
C TRP A 15 9.18 2.65 7.35
N ILE A 16 9.59 3.20 8.49
CA ILE A 16 8.65 3.92 9.36
C ILE A 16 8.17 5.18 8.66
N ASP A 17 9.10 5.92 8.05
CA ASP A 17 8.79 7.12 7.28
C ASP A 17 7.85 6.80 6.12
N ALA A 18 8.10 5.67 5.43
CA ALA A 18 7.25 5.23 4.33
C ALA A 18 5.81 4.95 4.81
N ILE A 19 5.65 4.25 5.93
CA ILE A 19 4.32 3.96 6.45
C ILE A 19 3.63 5.23 6.93
N ARG A 20 4.37 6.15 7.55
CA ARG A 20 3.78 7.44 7.94
C ARG A 20 3.27 8.21 6.74
N PHE A 21 3.98 8.15 5.62
CA PHE A 21 3.52 8.78 4.39
C PHE A 21 2.19 8.16 3.93
N CYS A 22 2.11 6.84 3.90
CA CYS A 22 0.86 6.14 3.55
C CYS A 22 -0.27 6.54 4.49
N GLY A 23 0.00 6.55 5.79
CA GLY A 23 -1.01 6.91 6.78
C GLY A 23 -1.49 8.35 6.63
N SER A 24 -0.59 9.27 6.29
CA SER A 24 -0.97 10.67 6.09
C SER A 24 -1.94 10.83 4.93
N LEU A 25 -1.79 10.03 3.88
CA LEU A 25 -2.72 10.05 2.75
C LEU A 25 -4.11 9.55 3.18
N PHE A 26 -4.16 8.49 3.97
CA PHE A 26 -5.43 7.99 4.50
C PHE A 26 -6.13 9.01 5.39
N VAL A 27 -5.39 9.67 6.28
CA VAL A 27 -5.97 10.69 7.15
C VAL A 27 -6.47 11.88 6.33
N LYS A 28 -5.67 12.34 5.39
CA LYS A 28 -6.02 13.46 4.52
C LYS A 28 -7.31 13.19 3.74
N ASN A 29 -7.47 11.96 3.27
CA ASN A 29 -8.63 11.57 2.48
C ASN A 29 -9.83 11.10 3.32
N GLY A 30 -9.70 11.14 4.65
CA GLY A 30 -10.79 10.76 5.55
C GLY A 30 -11.01 9.26 5.67
N ASN A 31 -10.07 8.45 5.24
CA ASN A 31 -10.20 6.99 5.29
C ASN A 31 -9.95 6.42 6.68
N THR A 32 -9.07 7.04 7.45
CA THR A 32 -8.72 6.55 8.78
C THR A 32 -8.51 7.69 9.76
N GLU A 33 -8.50 7.33 11.05
CA GLU A 33 -7.97 8.21 12.09
C GLU A 33 -6.46 8.08 12.14
N ALA A 34 -5.79 9.05 12.79
CA ALA A 34 -4.34 9.06 12.90
C ALA A 34 -3.78 7.81 13.60
N LYS A 35 -4.55 7.25 14.55
CA LYS A 35 -4.11 6.05 15.27
C LYS A 35 -3.94 4.83 14.36
N TYR A 36 -4.60 4.81 13.19
CA TYR A 36 -4.44 3.74 12.23
C TYR A 36 -3.00 3.66 11.72
N THR A 37 -2.38 4.82 11.53
CA THR A 37 -0.98 4.89 11.09
C THR A 37 -0.07 4.23 12.12
N ASP A 38 -0.27 4.54 13.41
CA ASP A 38 0.51 3.91 14.47
C ASP A 38 0.29 2.41 14.53
N ALA A 39 -0.94 1.96 14.27
CA ALA A 39 -1.25 0.54 14.23
C ALA A 39 -0.54 -0.16 13.07
N MET A 40 -0.46 0.47 11.91
CA MET A 40 0.30 -0.07 10.77
C MET A 40 1.77 -0.22 11.12
N ILE A 41 2.35 0.79 11.77
CA ILE A 41 3.76 0.73 12.20
C ILE A 41 3.97 -0.41 13.19
N ASN A 42 3.08 -0.54 14.16
CA ASN A 42 3.17 -1.60 15.15
C ASN A 42 3.03 -2.99 14.53
N THR A 43 2.20 -3.13 13.51
CA THR A 43 2.06 -4.39 12.78
C THR A 43 3.40 -4.79 12.17
N VAL A 44 4.11 -3.85 11.55
CA VAL A 44 5.42 -4.14 10.98
C VAL A 44 6.45 -4.48 12.08
N LYS A 45 6.43 -3.76 13.20
CA LYS A 45 7.34 -4.05 14.31
C LYS A 45 7.16 -5.45 14.87
N ASN A 46 5.91 -5.92 14.92
CA ASN A 46 5.59 -7.22 15.51
C ASN A 46 5.70 -8.37 14.52
N MET A 47 5.35 -8.14 13.27
CA MET A 47 5.28 -9.18 12.24
C MET A 47 6.30 -8.98 11.12
N GLY A 48 6.98 -7.87 11.12
CA GLY A 48 8.12 -7.52 10.27
C GLY A 48 8.03 -7.99 8.83
N GLN A 49 8.70 -9.09 8.59
CA GLN A 49 8.90 -9.61 7.25
C GLN A 49 7.60 -9.96 6.51
N TYR A 50 6.51 -10.23 7.24
CA TYR A 50 5.25 -10.64 6.61
C TYR A 50 4.53 -9.52 5.89
N ILE A 51 4.90 -8.27 6.15
CA ILE A 51 4.32 -7.13 5.44
C ILE A 51 4.85 -7.03 4.02
N VAL A 52 6.03 -7.60 3.76
CA VAL A 52 6.61 -7.64 2.41
C VAL A 52 6.16 -8.94 1.77
N ILE A 53 5.26 -8.85 0.81
CA ILE A 53 4.50 -9.99 0.31
C ILE A 53 5.01 -10.53 -1.04
N GLU A 54 5.80 -9.74 -1.73
CA GLU A 54 6.38 -10.10 -3.02
C GLU A 54 7.65 -9.28 -3.20
N LYS A 55 8.50 -9.67 -4.14
CA LYS A 55 9.75 -8.97 -4.36
C LYS A 55 9.53 -7.48 -4.61
N GLY A 56 10.06 -6.66 -3.70
CA GLY A 56 9.96 -5.21 -3.79
C GLY A 56 8.62 -4.61 -3.40
N ILE A 57 7.67 -5.40 -2.90
CA ILE A 57 6.32 -4.92 -2.63
C ILE A 57 5.93 -5.17 -1.17
N ALA A 58 5.58 -4.10 -0.47
CA ALA A 58 5.05 -4.17 0.88
C ALA A 58 3.58 -3.79 0.88
N MET A 59 2.83 -4.34 1.84
CA MET A 59 1.40 -4.11 1.96
C MET A 59 1.05 -3.66 3.38
N PRO A 60 1.31 -2.37 3.70
CA PRO A 60 0.96 -1.85 5.02
C PRO A 60 -0.55 -1.88 5.25
N HIS A 61 -0.94 -2.38 6.41
CA HIS A 61 -2.34 -2.40 6.81
C HIS A 61 -2.42 -2.63 8.32
N ALA A 62 -3.60 -2.40 8.87
CA ALA A 62 -3.91 -2.71 10.25
C ALA A 62 -5.34 -3.26 10.28
N ARG A 63 -5.87 -3.51 11.47
CA ARG A 63 -7.20 -4.08 11.60
C ARG A 63 -8.26 -2.98 11.44
N PRO A 64 -9.48 -3.33 10.98
CA PRO A 64 -10.55 -2.34 10.88
C PRO A 64 -10.78 -1.55 12.18
N GLU A 65 -10.72 -2.22 13.33
CA GLU A 65 -10.94 -1.59 14.63
C GLU A 65 -9.82 -0.65 15.06
N ASP A 66 -8.71 -0.62 14.34
CA ASP A 66 -7.57 0.24 14.67
C ASP A 66 -7.72 1.67 14.17
N GLY A 67 -8.89 2.05 13.70
CA GLY A 67 -9.17 3.42 13.32
C GLY A 67 -9.63 3.62 11.88
N ALA A 68 -10.04 2.57 11.20
CA ALA A 68 -10.57 2.71 9.84
C ALA A 68 -11.96 3.35 9.91
N LYS A 69 -12.20 4.31 9.01
CA LYS A 69 -13.47 5.03 8.94
C LYS A 69 -14.24 4.70 7.67
N LYS A 70 -13.53 4.41 6.59
CA LYS A 70 -14.10 3.94 5.34
C LYS A 70 -13.07 3.14 4.57
N ILE A 71 -13.52 2.35 3.62
CA ILE A 71 -12.61 1.53 2.81
C ILE A 71 -11.70 2.43 1.99
N GLY A 72 -10.42 2.08 1.94
CA GLY A 72 -9.47 2.83 1.14
C GLY A 72 -8.33 1.95 0.67
N MET A 73 -7.71 2.37 -0.41
CA MET A 73 -6.54 1.72 -0.98
C MET A 73 -5.65 2.79 -1.60
N GLY A 74 -4.35 2.61 -1.43
CA GLY A 74 -3.39 3.53 -2.03
C GLY A 74 -2.15 2.81 -2.49
N LEU A 75 -1.38 3.47 -3.34
CA LEU A 75 -0.13 2.96 -3.85
C LEU A 75 0.89 4.09 -3.89
N ILE A 76 2.07 3.84 -3.32
CA ILE A 76 3.18 4.75 -3.52
C ILE A 76 4.34 4.00 -4.14
N LYS A 77 5.04 4.66 -5.06
CA LYS A 77 6.29 4.17 -5.59
C LYS A 77 7.40 5.01 -5.00
N LEU A 78 8.40 4.35 -4.43
CA LEU A 78 9.52 5.03 -3.81
C LEU A 78 10.56 5.41 -4.86
N LYS A 79 11.12 6.59 -4.73
CA LYS A 79 12.21 7.03 -5.60
C LYS A 79 13.45 6.17 -5.38
N LYS A 80 13.71 5.82 -4.12
CA LYS A 80 14.79 4.90 -3.75
C LYS A 80 14.20 3.76 -2.94
N PRO A 81 14.49 2.50 -3.29
CA PRO A 81 14.02 1.37 -2.52
C PRO A 81 14.56 1.39 -1.09
N ILE A 82 13.82 0.83 -0.17
CA ILE A 82 14.19 0.77 1.25
C ILE A 82 14.02 -0.65 1.77
N GLU A 83 14.70 -0.94 2.88
CA GLU A 83 14.63 -2.25 3.51
C GLU A 83 13.56 -2.28 4.60
N PHE A 84 12.81 -3.37 4.62
CA PHE A 84 11.80 -3.63 5.65
C PHE A 84 12.22 -4.77 6.57
N GLY A 85 13.36 -5.39 6.33
CA GLY A 85 13.84 -6.51 7.13
C GLY A 85 13.52 -7.88 6.55
N ASN A 86 13.06 -7.96 5.31
CA ASN A 86 12.80 -9.22 4.63
C ASN A 86 13.94 -9.49 3.64
N GLU A 87 14.82 -10.43 3.98
CA GLU A 87 16.01 -10.70 3.17
C GLU A 87 15.68 -11.22 1.77
N GLU A 88 14.56 -11.91 1.64
CA GLU A 88 14.17 -12.50 0.36
C GLU A 88 13.62 -11.46 -0.61
N TYR A 89 12.81 -10.51 -0.09
CA TYR A 89 12.06 -9.60 -0.93
C TYR A 89 12.54 -8.15 -0.91
N ASP A 90 13.39 -7.79 0.04
CA ASP A 90 13.97 -6.45 0.08
C ASP A 90 14.94 -6.22 -1.09
N PRO A 91 15.15 -4.99 -1.52
CA PRO A 91 14.51 -3.78 -1.01
C PRO A 91 13.14 -3.54 -1.63
N VAL A 92 12.33 -2.73 -0.93
CA VAL A 92 10.95 -2.43 -1.32
C VAL A 92 10.92 -1.10 -2.08
N ASP A 93 10.28 -1.12 -3.25
CA ASP A 93 10.09 0.09 -4.05
C ASP A 93 8.62 0.46 -4.21
N ILE A 94 7.69 -0.45 -3.90
CA ILE A 94 6.25 -0.21 -4.03
C ILE A 94 5.58 -0.56 -2.70
N LEU A 95 4.76 0.37 -2.19
CA LEU A 95 3.89 0.08 -1.07
C LEU A 95 2.44 0.22 -1.54
N ILE A 96 1.66 -0.84 -1.32
CA ILE A 96 0.22 -0.80 -1.57
C ILE A 96 -0.44 -0.95 -0.21
N PHE A 97 -1.16 0.08 0.22
CA PHE A 97 -1.71 0.14 1.57
C PHE A 97 -3.22 0.14 1.52
N ILE A 98 -3.81 -0.56 2.48
CA ILE A 98 -5.27 -0.74 2.50
C ILE A 98 -5.82 -0.46 3.89
N CYS A 99 -7.10 -0.05 3.92
CA CYS A 99 -7.90 -0.01 5.14
C CYS A 99 -9.31 -0.44 4.80
N ALA A 100 -9.98 -1.05 5.77
CA ALA A 100 -11.34 -1.54 5.60
C ALA A 100 -12.09 -1.38 6.91
N ILE A 101 -13.42 -1.34 6.83
CA ILE A 101 -14.27 -1.03 8.00
C ILE A 101 -14.73 -2.26 8.75
N ASP A 102 -14.64 -3.44 8.13
CA ASP A 102 -15.01 -4.69 8.77
C ASP A 102 -14.22 -5.85 8.13
N LYS A 103 -14.39 -7.05 8.71
CA LYS A 103 -13.64 -8.21 8.26
C LYS A 103 -13.96 -8.60 6.82
N THR A 104 -15.21 -8.51 6.43
CA THR A 104 -15.63 -8.89 5.08
C THR A 104 -15.01 -7.96 4.03
N SER A 105 -15.09 -6.65 4.24
CA SER A 105 -14.49 -5.70 3.31
C SER A 105 -12.97 -5.79 3.31
N HIS A 106 -12.37 -6.12 4.45
CA HIS A 106 -10.92 -6.31 4.56
C HIS A 106 -10.46 -7.49 3.69
N LEU A 107 -11.14 -8.63 3.81
CA LEU A 107 -10.80 -9.81 3.01
C LEU A 107 -11.00 -9.57 1.52
N LYS A 108 -12.07 -8.84 1.16
CA LYS A 108 -12.31 -8.49 -0.24
C LYS A 108 -11.23 -7.58 -0.79
N ALA A 109 -10.81 -6.58 -0.01
CA ALA A 109 -9.75 -5.66 -0.43
C ALA A 109 -8.44 -6.41 -0.62
N LEU A 110 -8.11 -7.33 0.28
CA LEU A 110 -6.90 -8.15 0.14
C LEU A 110 -6.94 -8.99 -1.14
N ALA A 111 -8.09 -9.59 -1.45
CA ALA A 111 -8.22 -10.42 -2.65
C ALA A 111 -8.01 -9.59 -3.92
N GLU A 112 -8.61 -8.41 -3.98
CA GLU A 112 -8.44 -7.51 -5.13
C GLU A 112 -6.99 -7.07 -5.27
N LEU A 113 -6.35 -6.77 -4.15
CA LEU A 113 -4.96 -6.35 -4.14
C LEU A 113 -4.05 -7.47 -4.64
N MET A 114 -4.26 -8.70 -4.19
CA MET A 114 -3.46 -9.83 -4.65
C MET A 114 -3.58 -10.04 -6.15
N THR A 115 -4.76 -9.80 -6.72
CA THR A 115 -4.95 -9.88 -8.18
C THR A 115 -4.06 -8.88 -8.90
N LEU A 116 -3.96 -7.65 -8.37
CA LEU A 116 -3.08 -6.63 -8.95
C LEU A 116 -1.61 -7.01 -8.82
N ILE A 117 -1.21 -7.50 -7.67
CA ILE A 117 0.19 -7.86 -7.40
C ILE A 117 0.66 -9.00 -8.29
N GLU A 118 -0.23 -9.92 -8.63
CA GLU A 118 0.09 -11.03 -9.51
C GLU A 118 0.11 -10.64 -10.99
N ASP A 119 -0.33 -9.42 -11.31
CA ASP A 119 -0.38 -8.93 -12.68
C ASP A 119 0.96 -8.27 -13.04
N ASN A 120 1.79 -8.98 -13.78
CA ASN A 120 3.11 -8.50 -14.18
C ASN A 120 3.06 -7.23 -15.03
N GLU A 121 2.02 -7.08 -15.84
CA GLU A 121 1.85 -5.88 -16.63
C GLU A 121 1.57 -4.67 -15.76
N PHE A 122 0.74 -4.84 -14.72
CA PHE A 122 0.47 -3.78 -13.75
C PHE A 122 1.77 -3.33 -13.07
N LEU A 123 2.55 -4.29 -12.57
CA LEU A 123 3.81 -3.97 -11.90
C LEU A 123 4.80 -3.26 -12.82
N SER A 124 4.85 -3.69 -14.08
CA SER A 124 5.71 -3.05 -15.06
C SER A 124 5.31 -1.59 -15.29
N ILE A 125 4.00 -1.34 -15.40
CA ILE A 125 3.49 0.02 -15.58
C ILE A 125 3.86 0.89 -14.37
N VAL A 126 3.66 0.37 -13.16
CA VAL A 126 3.99 1.11 -11.93
C VAL A 126 5.47 1.46 -11.90
N ARG A 127 6.33 0.51 -12.25
CA ARG A 127 7.79 0.71 -12.14
C ARG A 127 8.37 1.55 -13.25
N ASN A 128 7.78 1.51 -14.44
CA ASN A 128 8.36 2.16 -15.62
C ASN A 128 7.65 3.44 -16.04
N SER A 129 6.44 3.67 -15.57
CA SER A 129 5.70 4.88 -15.90
C SER A 129 6.19 6.06 -15.08
N SER A 130 6.20 7.24 -15.67
CA SER A 130 6.50 8.48 -14.97
C SER A 130 5.23 9.18 -14.49
N SER A 131 4.07 8.60 -14.73
CA SER A 131 2.76 9.24 -14.51
C SER A 131 1.81 8.34 -13.74
N LYS A 132 1.22 8.88 -12.65
CA LYS A 132 0.19 8.15 -11.91
C LYS A 132 -1.05 7.92 -12.77
N GLU A 133 -1.28 8.76 -13.78
CA GLU A 133 -2.41 8.62 -14.68
C GLU A 133 -2.35 7.34 -15.49
N ASP A 134 -1.15 6.91 -15.87
CA ASP A 134 -0.99 5.64 -16.59
C ASP A 134 -1.39 4.45 -15.71
N VAL A 135 -1.04 4.52 -14.43
CA VAL A 135 -1.39 3.47 -13.46
C VAL A 135 -2.92 3.44 -13.26
N LEU A 136 -3.52 4.61 -13.06
CA LEU A 136 -4.98 4.71 -12.89
C LEU A 136 -5.72 4.20 -14.13
N SER A 137 -5.25 4.55 -15.32
CA SER A 137 -5.87 4.11 -16.57
C SER A 137 -5.85 2.58 -16.66
N TYR A 138 -4.72 1.98 -16.28
CA TYR A 138 -4.62 0.52 -16.33
C TYR A 138 -5.60 -0.13 -15.34
N ILE A 139 -5.65 0.37 -14.11
CA ILE A 139 -6.55 -0.16 -13.09
C ILE A 139 -8.00 -0.04 -13.53
N ASN A 140 -8.37 1.10 -14.10
CA ASN A 140 -9.75 1.35 -14.54
C ASN A 140 -10.14 0.51 -15.75
N SER A 141 -9.15 0.00 -16.50
CA SER A 141 -9.43 -0.89 -17.63
C SER A 141 -9.69 -2.33 -17.18
N LYS A 142 -9.42 -2.66 -15.92
CA LYS A 142 -9.61 -4.00 -15.38
C LYS A 142 -10.94 -4.11 -14.64
N SER A 143 -11.49 -5.31 -14.66
CA SER A 143 -12.73 -5.62 -13.97
C SER A 143 -12.41 -6.38 -12.70
N PHE A 144 -12.78 -5.83 -11.55
CA PHE A 144 -12.58 -6.47 -10.26
C PHE A 144 -13.90 -6.84 -9.66
#